data_bd0d43895fdc5c2b413f5497d1ddfb4f
#
_entry.id   bd0d43895fdc5c2b413f5497d1ddfb4f
#
_cell.length_a   1.000
_cell.length_b   1.000
_cell.length_c   1.000
_cell.angle_alpha   90.00
_cell.angle_beta   90.00
_cell.angle_gamma   90.00
#
_symmetry.space_group_name_H-M   'P 1'
#
loop_
_entity.id
_entity.type
_entity.pdbx_description
1 polymer ?
#
loop_
_entity_poly.entity_id
_entity_poly.type
_entity_poly.pdbx_seq_one_letter_code
_entity_poly.pdbx_strand_id
1 'polypeptide(L)'
;MINDLFCDISDKLIGTGYFDTVYEYCEIIKRTDGTLRPMYYKSLKAGYVDVQNFDKNGTAYIRKRGNVSVQIDRTATRLTSCTDTVQMITATFPLRLVVAVPKSQLEDSPLVDDIVAAELIGVLQSDMQSTATAMDAVSVVCAVSGYDTDSVTIWEAENKGVLLDETKVYRFAYVAIDFNCEIKGDVTCLQNCLKNEY
;
A
#
# COMPACT_ATOMS: atom_id res chain seq x y z
N MET A 1 -14.21 -4.13 1.96
CA MET A 1 -14.05 -2.82 2.60
C MET A 1 -12.60 -2.36 2.70
N ILE A 2 -11.70 -2.95 3.50
CA ILE A 2 -10.28 -2.60 3.34
C ILE A 2 -9.78 -2.95 1.94
N ASN A 3 -10.34 -3.98 1.34
CA ASN A 3 -10.10 -4.32 -0.05
C ASN A 3 -10.50 -3.19 -1.02
N ASP A 4 -11.56 -2.44 -0.74
CA ASP A 4 -11.96 -1.30 -1.59
C ASP A 4 -10.91 -0.19 -1.57
N LEU A 5 -10.26 0.02 -0.42
CA LEU A 5 -9.12 0.94 -0.30
C LEU A 5 -7.94 0.46 -1.14
N PHE A 6 -7.58 -0.82 -1.04
CA PHE A 6 -6.47 -1.37 -1.82
C PHE A 6 -6.79 -1.37 -3.31
N CYS A 7 -8.02 -1.71 -3.70
CA CYS A 7 -8.46 -1.63 -5.10
C CYS A 7 -8.36 -0.20 -5.64
N ASP A 8 -8.84 0.81 -4.90
CA ASP A 8 -8.77 2.21 -5.34
C ASP A 8 -7.33 2.69 -5.50
N ILE A 9 -6.45 2.37 -4.54
CA ILE A 9 -5.02 2.68 -4.65
C ILE A 9 -4.40 1.93 -5.84
N SER A 10 -4.72 0.66 -6.00
CA SER A 10 -4.24 -0.18 -7.11
C SER A 10 -4.65 0.39 -8.47
N ASP A 11 -5.92 0.75 -8.63
CA ASP A 11 -6.45 1.33 -9.87
C ASP A 11 -5.76 2.67 -10.21
N LYS A 12 -5.54 3.51 -9.20
CA LYS A 12 -4.82 4.77 -9.36
C LYS A 12 -3.35 4.57 -9.75
N LEU A 13 -2.68 3.58 -9.14
CA LEU A 13 -1.30 3.22 -9.49
C LEU A 13 -1.21 2.67 -10.92
N ILE A 14 -2.13 1.80 -11.32
CA ILE A 14 -2.21 1.30 -12.70
C ILE A 14 -2.46 2.46 -13.67
N GLY A 15 -3.27 3.44 -13.27
CA GLY A 15 -3.55 4.65 -14.05
C GLY A 15 -2.33 5.51 -14.37
N THR A 16 -1.21 5.38 -13.64
CA THR A 16 0.05 6.06 -13.97
C THR A 16 0.72 5.50 -15.23
N GLY A 17 0.35 4.29 -15.64
CA GLY A 17 0.95 3.60 -16.77
C GLY A 17 2.28 2.89 -16.48
N TYR A 18 2.79 2.96 -15.25
CA TYR A 18 4.03 2.25 -14.86
C TYR A 18 3.80 0.76 -14.58
N PHE A 19 2.59 0.38 -14.22
CA PHE A 19 2.28 -0.96 -13.71
C PHE A 19 1.11 -1.61 -14.46
N ASP A 20 1.28 -2.86 -14.86
CA ASP A 20 0.17 -3.69 -15.35
C ASP A 20 -0.55 -4.40 -14.20
N THR A 21 0.16 -4.60 -13.08
CA THR A 21 -0.36 -5.30 -11.91
C THR A 21 0.19 -4.67 -10.64
N VAL A 22 -0.70 -4.41 -9.70
CA VAL A 22 -0.36 -4.02 -8.32
C VAL A 22 -0.77 -5.17 -7.40
N TYR A 23 0.17 -5.67 -6.60
CA TYR A 23 -0.10 -6.71 -5.62
C TYR A 23 -0.58 -6.08 -4.32
N GLU A 24 -1.84 -6.31 -4.02
CA GLU A 24 -2.50 -5.81 -2.81
C GLU A 24 -2.15 -6.68 -1.61
N TYR A 25 -2.04 -6.06 -0.44
CA TYR A 25 -1.88 -6.73 0.83
C TYR A 25 -0.79 -7.82 0.87
N CYS A 26 0.44 -7.41 0.61
CA CYS A 26 1.59 -8.29 0.71
C CYS A 26 2.15 -8.33 2.13
N GLU A 27 2.77 -9.46 2.46
CA GLU A 27 3.49 -9.67 3.72
C GLU A 27 4.93 -10.10 3.45
N ILE A 28 5.85 -9.76 4.35
CA ILE A 28 7.21 -10.29 4.32
C ILE A 28 7.21 -11.63 5.04
N ILE A 29 7.31 -12.71 4.28
CA ILE A 29 7.24 -14.08 4.80
C ILE A 29 8.59 -14.77 4.74
N LYS A 30 8.93 -15.49 5.83
CA LYS A 30 10.12 -16.33 5.90
C LYS A 30 9.87 -17.65 5.15
N ARG A 31 10.71 -17.92 4.17
CA ARG A 31 10.68 -19.18 3.41
C ARG A 31 11.43 -20.31 4.12
N THR A 32 11.27 -21.53 3.61
CA THR A 32 11.95 -22.73 4.15
C THR A 32 13.47 -22.65 4.04
N ASP A 33 14.00 -21.90 3.08
CA ASP A 33 15.43 -21.64 2.90
C ASP A 33 15.97 -20.55 3.85
N GLY A 34 15.10 -19.98 4.69
CA GLY A 34 15.44 -18.95 5.67
C GLY A 34 15.39 -17.52 5.12
N THR A 35 15.19 -17.34 3.82
CA THR A 35 15.06 -16.01 3.21
C THR A 35 13.72 -15.35 3.56
N LEU A 36 13.70 -14.01 3.60
CA LEU A 36 12.48 -13.21 3.73
C LEU A 36 12.16 -12.60 2.37
N ARG A 37 10.91 -12.72 1.94
CA ARG A 37 10.45 -12.16 0.66
C ARG A 37 9.06 -11.58 0.76
N PRO A 38 8.74 -10.56 -0.06
CA PRO A 38 7.37 -10.10 -0.21
C PRO A 38 6.54 -11.18 -0.91
N MET A 39 5.44 -11.54 -0.28
CA MET A 39 4.52 -12.55 -0.77
C MET A 39 3.09 -12.04 -0.66
N TYR A 40 2.25 -12.39 -1.61
CA TYR A 40 0.83 -12.08 -1.59
C TYR A 40 -0.02 -13.34 -1.46
N TYR A 41 -1.18 -13.22 -0.83
CA TYR A 41 -2.12 -14.32 -0.71
C TYR A 41 -2.92 -14.48 -2.00
N LYS A 42 -2.73 -15.60 -2.68
CA LYS A 42 -3.37 -15.87 -3.97
C LYS A 42 -4.73 -16.55 -3.83
N SER A 43 -4.81 -17.59 -3.02
CA SER A 43 -6.05 -18.36 -2.79
C SER A 43 -5.85 -19.42 -1.70
N LEU A 44 -6.94 -19.99 -1.19
CA LEU A 44 -6.88 -21.11 -0.23
C LEU A 44 -6.07 -22.31 -0.73
N LYS A 45 -6.09 -22.59 -2.04
CA LYS A 45 -5.35 -23.70 -2.64
C LYS A 45 -3.86 -23.39 -2.86
N ALA A 46 -3.53 -22.18 -3.26
CA ALA A 46 -2.17 -21.78 -3.59
C ALA A 46 -1.41 -21.19 -2.39
N GLY A 47 -2.14 -20.70 -1.36
CA GLY A 47 -1.55 -20.00 -0.24
C GLY A 47 -0.87 -18.70 -0.65
N TYR A 48 0.22 -18.39 0.06
CA TYR A 48 1.08 -17.26 -0.25
C TYR A 48 2.04 -17.59 -1.40
N VAL A 49 2.17 -16.68 -2.34
CA VAL A 49 3.07 -16.78 -3.50
C VAL A 49 3.99 -15.57 -3.54
N ASP A 50 5.22 -15.76 -4.00
CA ASP A 50 6.16 -14.66 -4.19
C ASP A 50 5.55 -13.59 -5.10
N VAL A 51 5.73 -12.32 -4.72
CA VAL A 51 5.53 -11.22 -5.66
C VAL A 51 6.43 -11.47 -6.85
N GLN A 52 5.83 -11.67 -8.03
CA GLN A 52 6.61 -11.92 -9.24
C GLN A 52 7.26 -10.62 -9.67
N ASN A 53 8.57 -10.59 -9.55
CA ASN A 53 9.35 -9.39 -9.78
C ASN A 53 9.97 -9.39 -11.17
N PHE A 54 9.78 -8.28 -11.89
CA PHE A 54 10.85 -7.64 -12.64
C PHE A 54 11.18 -8.23 -14.01
N ASP A 55 10.20 -8.77 -14.75
CA ASP A 55 10.60 -9.31 -16.04
C ASP A 55 10.52 -8.29 -17.20
N LYS A 56 9.50 -7.45 -17.30
CA LYS A 56 9.38 -6.49 -18.40
C LYS A 56 8.65 -5.21 -18.05
N ASN A 57 7.70 -5.27 -17.13
CA ASN A 57 6.83 -4.16 -16.73
C ASN A 57 7.12 -3.78 -15.28
N GLY A 58 6.71 -2.58 -14.89
CA GLY A 58 6.83 -2.15 -13.51
C GLY A 58 6.05 -3.06 -12.56
N THR A 59 6.61 -3.28 -11.38
CA THR A 59 5.96 -4.05 -10.30
C THR A 59 5.71 -3.15 -9.12
N ALA A 60 4.49 -3.19 -8.60
CA ALA A 60 4.13 -2.51 -7.37
C ALA A 60 3.46 -3.48 -6.39
N TYR A 61 3.71 -3.28 -5.11
CA TYR A 61 2.97 -3.98 -4.06
C TYR A 61 2.80 -3.11 -2.83
N ILE A 62 1.68 -3.35 -2.12
CA ILE A 62 1.35 -2.66 -0.89
C ILE A 62 1.44 -3.68 0.24
N ARG A 63 2.15 -3.34 1.30
CA ARG A 63 2.27 -4.18 2.49
C ARG A 63 2.01 -3.42 3.79
N LYS A 64 1.60 -4.16 4.79
CA LYS A 64 1.46 -3.67 6.16
C LYS A 64 2.86 -3.37 6.74
N ARG A 65 3.00 -2.25 7.44
CA ARG A 65 4.25 -1.82 8.08
C ARG A 65 4.21 -1.95 9.61
N GLY A 66 3.03 -2.05 10.18
CA GLY A 66 2.84 -2.11 11.62
C GLY A 66 1.41 -2.48 12.01
N ASN A 67 1.11 -2.42 13.29
CA ASN A 67 -0.23 -2.71 13.78
C ASN A 67 -1.19 -1.55 13.48
N VAL A 68 -2.43 -1.90 13.20
CA VAL A 68 -3.52 -0.93 13.09
C VAL A 68 -3.74 -0.29 14.47
N SER A 69 -3.82 1.03 14.52
CA SER A 69 -4.22 1.76 15.72
C SER A 69 -5.64 2.27 15.58
N VAL A 70 -6.40 2.20 16.68
CA VAL A 70 -7.79 2.66 16.71
C VAL A 70 -7.92 3.72 17.80
N GLN A 71 -8.43 4.89 17.43
CA GLN A 71 -8.69 6.00 18.34
C GLN A 71 -10.17 6.32 18.35
N ILE A 72 -10.72 6.48 19.55
CA ILE A 72 -12.10 6.89 19.74
C ILE A 72 -12.12 8.42 19.85
N ASP A 73 -12.81 9.06 18.92
CA ASP A 73 -13.05 10.49 19.00
C ASP A 73 -14.23 10.77 19.94
N ARG A 74 -13.90 11.09 21.19
CA ARG A 74 -14.90 11.34 22.23
C ARG A 74 -15.68 12.64 22.01
N THR A 75 -15.24 13.50 21.12
CA THR A 75 -15.84 14.81 20.87
C THR A 75 -16.67 14.85 19.60
N ALA A 76 -16.42 13.93 18.68
CA ALA A 76 -17.15 13.85 17.42
C ALA A 76 -18.20 12.73 17.47
N THR A 77 -19.44 13.10 17.21
CA THR A 77 -20.58 12.20 17.08
C THR A 77 -21.26 12.41 15.75
N ARG A 78 -21.68 11.34 15.09
CA ARG A 78 -22.53 11.40 13.91
C ARG A 78 -23.97 11.19 14.33
N LEU A 79 -24.86 12.08 13.91
CA LEU A 79 -26.29 11.89 14.04
C LEU A 79 -26.73 10.86 13.00
N THR A 80 -27.24 9.72 13.45
CA THR A 80 -27.79 8.66 12.60
C THR A 80 -29.31 8.78 12.47
N SER A 81 -29.93 9.39 13.47
CA SER A 81 -31.35 9.73 13.48
C SER A 81 -31.58 10.96 14.37
N CYS A 82 -32.80 11.45 14.47
CA CYS A 82 -33.14 12.58 15.36
C CYS A 82 -32.84 12.31 16.84
N THR A 83 -32.62 11.07 17.23
CA THR A 83 -32.43 10.63 18.63
C THR A 83 -31.14 9.89 18.89
N ASP A 84 -30.50 9.34 17.85
CA ASP A 84 -29.35 8.45 18.01
C ASP A 84 -28.05 9.14 17.57
N THR A 85 -27.07 9.14 18.46
CA THR A 85 -25.71 9.59 18.20
C THR A 85 -24.76 8.41 18.21
N VAL A 86 -23.96 8.27 17.18
CA VAL A 86 -22.94 7.22 17.11
C VAL A 86 -21.56 7.84 17.29
N GLN A 87 -20.75 7.23 18.13
CA GLN A 87 -19.41 7.68 18.42
C GLN A 87 -18.50 7.47 17.20
N MET A 88 -17.74 8.49 16.83
CA MET A 88 -16.79 8.43 15.74
C MET A 88 -15.48 7.78 16.20
N ILE A 89 -14.90 7.00 15.31
CA ILE A 89 -13.65 6.29 15.52
C ILE A 89 -12.74 6.55 14.32
N THR A 90 -11.45 6.67 14.58
CA THR A 90 -10.43 6.73 13.52
C THR A 90 -9.55 5.48 13.63
N ALA A 91 -9.45 4.73 12.54
CA ALA A 91 -8.50 3.64 12.39
C ALA A 91 -7.35 4.09 11.48
N THR A 92 -6.11 3.87 11.92
CA THR A 92 -4.91 4.21 11.16
C THR A 92 -4.17 2.93 10.78
N PHE A 93 -3.98 2.74 9.49
CA PHE A 93 -3.29 1.62 8.87
C PHE A 93 -1.90 2.08 8.40
N PRO A 94 -0.82 1.70 9.07
CA PRO A 94 0.53 1.99 8.59
C PRO A 94 0.90 1.04 7.45
N LEU A 95 1.12 1.60 6.27
CA LEU A 95 1.35 0.89 5.02
C LEU A 95 2.68 1.31 4.38
N ARG A 96 3.21 0.44 3.52
CA ARG A 96 4.33 0.73 2.64
C ARG A 96 3.96 0.32 1.23
N LEU A 97 4.08 1.24 0.30
CA LEU A 97 4.12 0.98 -1.13
C LEU A 97 5.58 0.75 -1.54
N VAL A 98 5.84 -0.35 -2.22
CA VAL A 98 7.16 -0.61 -2.83
C VAL A 98 6.95 -0.83 -4.31
N VAL A 99 7.71 -0.12 -5.10
CA VAL A 99 7.65 -0.19 -6.55
C VAL A 99 9.02 -0.41 -7.16
N ALA A 100 9.01 -1.02 -8.33
CA ALA A 100 10.17 -1.13 -9.21
C ALA A 100 9.70 -0.88 -10.64
N VAL A 101 10.13 0.23 -11.22
CA VAL A 101 9.81 0.65 -12.60
C VAL A 101 11.02 0.44 -13.48
N PRO A 102 10.91 -0.26 -14.64
CA PRO A 102 12.03 -0.42 -15.56
C PRO A 102 12.52 0.95 -16.05
N LYS A 103 13.81 1.26 -15.86
CA LYS A 103 14.38 2.55 -16.30
C LYS A 103 14.25 2.76 -17.82
N SER A 104 14.11 1.68 -18.59
CA SER A 104 13.84 1.77 -20.03
C SER A 104 12.46 2.33 -20.39
N GLN A 105 11.54 2.42 -19.44
CA GLN A 105 10.21 3.03 -19.62
C GLN A 105 10.18 4.49 -19.17
N LEU A 106 11.26 4.99 -18.60
CA LEU A 106 11.37 6.32 -18.02
C LEU A 106 12.25 7.22 -18.89
N GLU A 107 12.06 8.51 -18.75
CA GLU A 107 12.97 9.49 -19.39
C GLU A 107 14.38 9.37 -18.81
N ASP A 108 15.38 9.57 -19.64
CA ASP A 108 16.77 9.55 -19.21
C ASP A 108 17.09 10.82 -18.40
N SER A 109 16.96 10.70 -17.09
CA SER A 109 17.18 11.78 -16.13
C SER A 109 17.94 11.25 -14.91
N PRO A 110 18.92 11.99 -14.38
CA PRO A 110 19.59 11.61 -13.14
C PRO A 110 18.67 11.64 -11.91
N LEU A 111 17.49 12.28 -12.00
CA LEU A 111 16.49 12.40 -10.95
C LEU A 111 15.27 11.49 -11.19
N VAL A 112 15.40 10.49 -12.07
CA VAL A 112 14.27 9.66 -12.48
C VAL A 112 13.59 8.97 -11.29
N ASP A 113 14.35 8.50 -10.32
CA ASP A 113 13.82 7.80 -9.13
C ASP A 113 13.00 8.78 -8.27
N ASP A 114 13.46 10.03 -8.11
CA ASP A 114 12.72 11.07 -7.37
C ASP A 114 11.48 11.55 -8.12
N ILE A 115 11.51 11.60 -9.45
CA ILE A 115 10.34 11.95 -10.27
C ILE A 115 9.25 10.90 -10.09
N VAL A 116 9.60 9.61 -10.18
CA VAL A 116 8.66 8.50 -9.92
C VAL A 116 8.12 8.60 -8.50
N ALA A 117 8.97 8.86 -7.50
CA ALA A 117 8.53 9.02 -6.11
C ALA A 117 7.51 10.15 -5.96
N ALA A 118 7.78 11.32 -6.54
CA ALA A 118 6.89 12.48 -6.45
C ALA A 118 5.53 12.21 -7.09
N GLU A 119 5.48 11.54 -8.23
CA GLU A 119 4.25 11.17 -8.91
C GLU A 119 3.43 10.18 -8.09
N LEU A 120 4.05 9.13 -7.56
CA LEU A 120 3.39 8.14 -6.73
C LEU A 120 2.88 8.73 -5.40
N ILE A 121 3.62 9.67 -4.81
CA ILE A 121 3.16 10.42 -3.63
C ILE A 121 1.89 11.21 -3.98
N GLY A 122 1.87 11.87 -5.14
CA GLY A 122 0.69 12.59 -5.63
C GLY A 122 -0.53 11.66 -5.79
N VAL A 123 -0.32 10.45 -6.30
CA VAL A 123 -1.36 9.43 -6.43
C VAL A 123 -1.90 9.01 -5.05
N LEU A 124 -1.03 8.72 -4.08
CA LEU A 124 -1.44 8.31 -2.73
C LEU A 124 -2.18 9.42 -1.98
N GLN A 125 -1.82 10.68 -2.22
CA GLN A 125 -2.46 11.85 -1.59
C GLN A 125 -3.68 12.37 -2.36
N SER A 126 -4.07 11.70 -3.45
CA SER A 126 -5.25 12.09 -4.22
C SER A 126 -6.54 11.87 -3.43
N ASP A 127 -7.63 12.45 -3.90
CA ASP A 127 -8.94 12.36 -3.26
C ASP A 127 -9.42 10.89 -3.16
N MET A 128 -9.82 10.49 -1.95
CA MET A 128 -10.35 9.18 -1.58
C MET A 128 -11.86 9.22 -1.24
N GLN A 129 -12.60 10.22 -1.71
CA GLN A 129 -14.01 10.37 -1.36
C GLN A 129 -14.88 9.22 -1.89
N SER A 130 -14.57 8.68 -3.07
CA SER A 130 -15.25 7.50 -3.62
C SER A 130 -15.04 6.28 -2.75
N THR A 131 -13.82 6.06 -2.28
CA THR A 131 -13.45 4.97 -1.36
C THR A 131 -14.14 5.15 -0.01
N ALA A 132 -14.17 6.36 0.54
CA ALA A 132 -14.88 6.65 1.77
C ALA A 132 -16.38 6.31 1.64
N THR A 133 -17.00 6.67 0.52
CA THR A 133 -18.40 6.35 0.25
C THR A 133 -18.63 4.84 0.14
N ALA A 134 -17.78 4.12 -0.59
CA ALA A 134 -17.87 2.66 -0.74
C ALA A 134 -17.70 1.92 0.59
N MET A 135 -16.93 2.48 1.51
CA MET A 135 -16.68 1.94 2.85
C MET A 135 -17.70 2.38 3.90
N ASP A 136 -18.69 3.20 3.55
CA ASP A 136 -19.59 3.90 4.50
C ASP A 136 -18.81 4.67 5.58
N ALA A 137 -17.62 5.16 5.22
CA ALA A 137 -16.77 5.97 6.06
C ALA A 137 -17.09 7.45 5.87
N VAL A 138 -16.78 8.26 6.88
CA VAL A 138 -16.88 9.71 6.80
C VAL A 138 -15.75 10.30 5.97
N SER A 139 -14.55 9.74 6.15
CA SER A 139 -13.38 10.12 5.35
C SER A 139 -12.36 8.99 5.31
N VAL A 140 -11.62 8.95 4.20
CA VAL A 140 -10.40 8.15 4.02
C VAL A 140 -9.30 9.10 3.56
N VAL A 141 -8.17 9.09 4.25
CA VAL A 141 -7.03 9.96 3.95
C VAL A 141 -5.74 9.15 4.01
N CYS A 142 -4.93 9.23 2.96
CA CYS A 142 -3.58 8.69 2.96
C CYS A 142 -2.56 9.80 3.17
N ALA A 143 -1.78 9.70 4.25
CA ALA A 143 -0.74 10.66 4.61
C ALA A 143 0.63 10.00 4.46
N VAL A 144 1.45 10.50 3.54
CA VAL A 144 2.83 10.03 3.35
C VAL A 144 3.69 10.49 4.52
N SER A 145 4.43 9.57 5.13
CA SER A 145 5.32 9.82 6.27
C SER A 145 6.81 9.81 5.90
N GLY A 146 7.16 9.24 4.75
CA GLY A 146 8.52 9.20 4.24
C GLY A 146 8.64 8.41 2.95
N TYR A 147 9.75 8.57 2.25
CA TYR A 147 10.08 7.76 1.07
C TYR A 147 11.58 7.50 0.99
N ASP A 148 11.96 6.50 0.22
CA ASP A 148 13.32 6.10 -0.09
C ASP A 148 13.41 5.75 -1.57
N THR A 149 14.52 6.11 -2.22
CA THR A 149 14.81 5.83 -3.63
C THR A 149 16.11 5.06 -3.82
N ASP A 150 16.80 4.67 -2.72
CA ASP A 150 17.99 3.84 -2.81
C ASP A 150 17.62 2.38 -3.14
N SER A 151 17.83 2.01 -4.39
CA SER A 151 17.46 0.70 -4.92
C SER A 151 18.06 -0.47 -4.15
N VAL A 152 19.30 -0.34 -3.67
CA VAL A 152 20.01 -1.40 -2.92
C VAL A 152 19.41 -1.52 -1.54
N THR A 153 19.28 -0.40 -0.83
CA THR A 153 18.67 -0.36 0.51
C THR A 153 17.25 -0.93 0.50
N ILE A 154 16.44 -0.54 -0.48
CA ILE A 154 15.06 -1.05 -0.62
C ILE A 154 15.08 -2.54 -0.89
N TRP A 155 15.91 -3.02 -1.85
CA TRP A 155 16.00 -4.44 -2.15
C TRP A 155 16.38 -5.26 -0.92
N GLU A 156 17.43 -4.88 -0.21
CA GLU A 156 17.91 -5.59 0.98
C GLU A 156 16.87 -5.62 2.11
N ALA A 157 16.13 -4.53 2.30
CA ALA A 157 15.08 -4.45 3.29
C ALA A 157 13.91 -5.41 2.99
N GLU A 158 13.55 -5.54 1.70
CA GLU A 158 12.39 -6.33 1.27
C GLU A 158 12.73 -7.80 0.96
N ASN A 159 14.00 -8.11 0.64
CA ASN A 159 14.45 -9.46 0.25
C ASN A 159 15.60 -9.96 1.13
N LYS A 160 15.43 -9.91 2.43
CA LYS A 160 16.49 -10.23 3.39
C LYS A 160 16.98 -11.67 3.25
N GLY A 161 18.30 -11.82 3.09
CA GLY A 161 18.96 -13.10 2.89
C GLY A 161 18.94 -13.62 1.44
N VAL A 162 18.34 -12.87 0.53
CA VAL A 162 18.42 -13.15 -0.91
C VAL A 162 19.65 -12.46 -1.47
N LEU A 163 20.46 -13.19 -2.27
CA LEU A 163 21.60 -12.57 -2.95
C LEU A 163 21.11 -11.46 -3.88
N LEU A 164 21.74 -10.31 -3.75
CA LEU A 164 21.48 -9.16 -4.61
C LEU A 164 21.92 -9.50 -6.05
N ASP A 165 20.98 -9.41 -6.98
CA ASP A 165 21.30 -9.39 -8.41
C ASP A 165 21.46 -7.94 -8.84
N GLU A 166 22.68 -7.42 -8.75
CA GLU A 166 23.02 -6.05 -9.08
C GLU A 166 22.54 -5.65 -10.49
N THR A 167 22.63 -6.60 -11.45
CA THR A 167 22.22 -6.31 -12.83
C THR A 167 20.71 -6.05 -12.93
N LYS A 168 19.91 -6.68 -12.09
CA LYS A 168 18.47 -6.44 -12.01
C LYS A 168 18.17 -5.15 -11.26
N VAL A 169 18.78 -4.94 -10.10
CA VAL A 169 18.52 -3.78 -9.25
C VAL A 169 18.79 -2.47 -10.00
N TYR A 170 19.91 -2.37 -10.72
CA TYR A 170 20.25 -1.13 -11.44
C TYR A 170 19.41 -0.87 -12.71
N ARG A 171 18.66 -1.87 -13.19
CA ARG A 171 17.76 -1.68 -14.35
C ARG A 171 16.40 -1.08 -13.99
N PHE A 172 16.12 -0.96 -12.71
CA PHE A 172 14.84 -0.46 -12.21
C PHE A 172 15.05 0.79 -11.35
N ALA A 173 14.09 1.68 -11.40
CA ALA A 173 13.86 2.71 -10.40
C ALA A 173 13.08 2.08 -9.26
N TYR A 174 13.72 1.92 -8.11
CA TYR A 174 13.06 1.44 -6.89
C TYR A 174 12.61 2.62 -6.06
N VAL A 175 11.36 2.59 -5.62
CA VAL A 175 10.82 3.56 -4.68
C VAL A 175 10.06 2.82 -3.59
N ALA A 176 10.33 3.18 -2.35
CA ALA A 176 9.55 2.73 -1.19
C ALA A 176 8.91 3.94 -0.52
N ILE A 177 7.60 3.95 -0.38
CA ILE A 177 6.83 5.05 0.23
C ILE A 177 6.12 4.54 1.47
N ASP A 178 6.44 5.13 2.61
CA ASP A 178 5.75 4.89 3.87
C ASP A 178 4.59 5.86 4.02
N PHE A 179 3.39 5.34 4.25
CA PHE A 179 2.20 6.15 4.43
C PHE A 179 1.25 5.55 5.47
N ASN A 180 0.44 6.41 6.04
CA ASN A 180 -0.63 6.02 6.94
C ASN A 180 -1.96 6.26 6.24
N CYS A 181 -2.82 5.25 6.23
CA CYS A 181 -4.18 5.40 5.76
C CYS A 181 -5.11 5.53 6.95
N GLU A 182 -5.74 6.68 7.11
CA GLU A 182 -6.68 6.99 8.18
C GLU A 182 -8.10 6.85 7.66
N ILE A 183 -8.88 5.98 8.31
CA ILE A 183 -10.29 5.77 8.01
C ILE A 183 -11.08 6.27 9.20
N LYS A 184 -11.90 7.29 9.00
CA LYS A 184 -12.81 7.83 10.00
C LYS A 184 -14.23 7.37 9.72
N GLY A 185 -14.86 6.73 10.70
CA GLY A 185 -16.21 6.20 10.58
C GLY A 185 -16.83 5.92 11.94
N ASP A 186 -18.01 5.31 11.93
CA ASP A 186 -18.61 4.78 13.15
C ASP A 186 -18.07 3.36 13.48
N VAL A 187 -18.49 2.84 14.63
CA VAL A 187 -18.08 1.48 15.09
C VAL A 187 -18.44 0.41 14.07
N THR A 188 -19.59 0.53 13.41
CA THR A 188 -20.07 -0.47 12.43
C THR A 188 -19.21 -0.48 11.18
N CYS A 189 -18.86 0.70 10.66
CA CYS A 189 -17.93 0.85 9.56
C CYS A 189 -16.59 0.17 9.86
N LEU A 190 -15.99 0.47 11.02
CA LEU A 190 -14.69 -0.08 11.38
C LEU A 190 -14.71 -1.58 11.69
N GLN A 191 -15.76 -2.09 12.33
CA GLN A 191 -15.91 -3.54 12.52
C GLN A 191 -15.94 -4.28 11.19
N ASN A 192 -16.60 -3.70 10.20
CA ASN A 192 -16.62 -4.24 8.85
C ASN A 192 -15.25 -4.15 8.15
N CYS A 193 -14.49 -3.09 8.38
CA CYS A 193 -13.12 -2.95 7.88
C CYS A 193 -12.17 -4.01 8.47
N LEU A 194 -12.28 -4.26 9.77
CA LEU A 194 -11.39 -5.18 10.49
C LEU A 194 -11.75 -6.66 10.34
N LYS A 195 -13.05 -6.99 10.11
CA LYS A 195 -13.50 -8.38 9.94
C LYS A 195 -13.03 -9.05 8.65
N ASN A 196 -12.60 -8.30 7.67
CA ASN A 196 -12.14 -8.81 6.38
C ASN A 196 -10.61 -8.97 6.30
N GLU A 197 -9.91 -8.96 7.44
CA GLU A 197 -8.46 -9.22 7.51
C GLU A 197 -8.08 -10.73 7.50
N TYR A 198 -9.04 -11.66 7.26
CA TYR A 198 -8.77 -13.11 7.25
C TYR A 198 -9.38 -13.80 6.04
#